data_6930a64cf3304e0645080731dae40efc
#
_entry.id   6930a64cf3304e0645080731dae40efc
#
_cell.length_a   1.000
_cell.length_b   1.000
_cell.length_c   1.000
_cell.angle_alpha   90.00
_cell.angle_beta   90.00
_cell.angle_gamma   90.00
#
_symmetry.space_group_name_H-M   'P 1'
#
loop_
_entity.id
_entity.type
_entity.pdbx_description
1 polymer ?
#
loop_
_entity_poly.entity_id
_entity_poly.type
_entity_poly.pdbx_seq_one_letter_code
_entity_poly.pdbx_strand_id
1 'polypeptide(L)'
;MGYRLPKALITTVVGSYPKMPEAQEVISRRKRGELGEKEFHEAIKPAIKAVVDDYLEAGVDILSDGEQSREDMVVYFAERIKGYREGDWVRIFDNVYFRKPVIVSRLEYAGPMAIDDWKYAQSISQGRPVKAIITGPYTMIDWSFDLVYGDRREAVIEMAKVLRRELEEFAKHGARYIQVDEPAFSTKPYPEEAEILREALEILFKGLDAKKIVHICFGRIEKVLPYILDFPVDQVDLEMKNSNFRLLPYLKEYGFDKELGYGVIDVHSLRVETIEEIKEDIRRVLALDFLPPEKIYIDPDCGLKRLPREVAKAKLRNMVQAAKEVRKELGYED
;
A
#
# COMPACT_ATOMS: atom_id res chain seq x y z
N MET A 1 -27.75 6.39 -5.70
CA MET A 1 -27.22 6.65 -4.33
C MET A 1 -25.74 6.26 -4.37
N GLY A 2 -24.85 7.09 -3.82
CA GLY A 2 -23.41 6.73 -3.75
C GLY A 2 -23.18 5.58 -2.75
N TYR A 3 -22.11 4.81 -2.94
CA TYR A 3 -21.69 3.77 -2.01
C TYR A 3 -21.43 4.36 -0.62
N ARG A 4 -21.96 3.72 0.42
CA ARG A 4 -21.73 4.12 1.81
C ARG A 4 -20.82 3.08 2.47
N LEU A 5 -19.71 3.53 3.05
CA LEU A 5 -18.83 2.67 3.82
C LEU A 5 -19.54 2.15 5.08
N PRO A 6 -19.26 0.89 5.46
CA PRO A 6 -19.63 0.39 6.78
C PRO A 6 -19.04 1.25 7.90
N LYS A 7 -19.65 1.20 9.08
CA LYS A 7 -19.17 1.98 10.24
C LYS A 7 -17.95 1.35 10.93
N ALA A 8 -17.77 0.04 10.82
CA ALA A 8 -16.73 -0.72 11.50
C ALA A 8 -16.18 -1.83 10.61
N LEU A 9 -15.01 -2.33 10.90
CA LEU A 9 -14.36 -3.44 10.20
C LEU A 9 -14.40 -3.28 8.67
N ILE A 10 -14.11 -2.06 8.20
CA ILE A 10 -14.08 -1.71 6.77
C ILE A 10 -13.07 -2.62 6.07
N THR A 11 -13.48 -3.24 4.96
CA THR A 11 -12.57 -4.10 4.19
C THR A 11 -11.81 -3.31 3.15
N THR A 12 -10.51 -3.59 3.02
CA THR A 12 -9.64 -2.92 2.05
C THR A 12 -8.58 -3.89 1.49
N VAL A 13 -7.69 -3.38 0.66
CA VAL A 13 -6.54 -4.09 0.12
C VAL A 13 -5.29 -3.23 0.31
N VAL A 14 -4.11 -3.84 0.37
CA VAL A 14 -2.85 -3.09 0.49
C VAL A 14 -2.55 -2.33 -0.79
N GLY A 15 -2.57 -3.00 -1.94
CA GLY A 15 -2.34 -2.29 -3.22
C GLY A 15 -2.25 -3.24 -4.40
N SER A 16 -1.11 -3.90 -4.54
CA SER A 16 -0.84 -4.70 -5.73
C SER A 16 -1.69 -5.98 -5.81
N TYR A 17 -2.13 -6.29 -7.02
CA TYR A 17 -2.92 -7.47 -7.36
C TYR A 17 -2.18 -8.34 -8.39
N PRO A 18 -2.52 -9.63 -8.55
CA PRO A 18 -1.94 -10.45 -9.61
C PRO A 18 -1.96 -9.75 -10.96
N LYS A 19 -0.81 -9.72 -11.63
CA LYS A 19 -0.70 -9.08 -12.94
C LYS A 19 -1.59 -9.77 -13.96
N MET A 20 -2.45 -8.99 -14.59
CA MET A 20 -3.19 -9.47 -15.75
C MET A 20 -2.23 -9.72 -16.91
N PRO A 21 -2.49 -10.75 -17.74
CA PRO A 21 -1.65 -11.01 -18.92
C PRO A 21 -1.49 -9.79 -19.81
N GLU A 22 -2.56 -9.02 -20.00
CA GLU A 22 -2.59 -7.78 -20.78
C GLU A 22 -1.64 -6.72 -20.18
N ALA A 23 -1.58 -6.61 -18.85
CA ALA A 23 -0.69 -5.68 -18.19
C ALA A 23 0.78 -6.02 -18.44
N GLN A 24 1.15 -7.30 -18.41
CA GLN A 24 2.51 -7.76 -18.67
C GLN A 24 2.96 -7.40 -20.09
N GLU A 25 2.09 -7.62 -21.07
CA GLU A 25 2.37 -7.26 -22.47
C GLU A 25 2.51 -5.74 -22.65
N VAL A 26 1.61 -4.95 -22.07
CA VAL A 26 1.65 -3.47 -22.15
C VAL A 26 2.94 -2.92 -21.51
N ILE A 27 3.35 -3.43 -20.33
CA ILE A 27 4.61 -3.05 -19.68
C ILE A 27 5.80 -3.41 -20.57
N SER A 28 5.80 -4.60 -21.17
CA SER A 28 6.87 -5.05 -22.06
C SER A 28 7.00 -4.18 -23.32
N ARG A 29 5.88 -3.78 -23.92
CA ARG A 29 5.84 -2.87 -25.07
C ARG A 29 6.38 -1.48 -24.73
N ARG A 30 5.99 -0.95 -23.55
CA ARG A 30 6.54 0.33 -23.08
C ARG A 30 8.06 0.26 -22.91
N LYS A 31 8.59 -0.82 -22.33
CA LYS A 31 10.04 -1.02 -22.19
C LYS A 31 10.79 -1.11 -23.52
N ARG A 32 10.16 -1.65 -24.54
CA ARG A 32 10.72 -1.66 -25.89
C ARG A 32 10.60 -0.31 -26.60
N GLY A 33 10.00 0.72 -25.95
CA GLY A 33 9.79 2.04 -26.55
C GLY A 33 8.66 2.09 -27.58
N GLU A 34 7.79 1.08 -27.61
CA GLU A 34 6.66 0.97 -28.57
C GLU A 34 5.45 1.83 -28.16
N LEU A 35 5.40 2.25 -26.88
CA LEU A 35 4.30 3.05 -26.34
C LEU A 35 4.86 4.28 -25.64
N GLY A 36 4.33 5.44 -25.99
CA GLY A 36 4.48 6.67 -25.22
C GLY A 36 3.67 6.62 -23.93
N GLU A 37 3.90 7.58 -23.00
CA GLU A 37 3.25 7.56 -21.67
C GLU A 37 1.72 7.56 -21.77
N LYS A 38 1.14 8.42 -22.63
CA LYS A 38 -0.32 8.47 -22.84
C LYS A 38 -0.88 7.17 -23.38
N GLU A 39 -0.22 6.59 -24.38
CA GLU A 39 -0.62 5.31 -24.99
C GLU A 39 -0.51 4.16 -23.98
N PHE A 40 0.50 4.19 -23.15
CA PHE A 40 0.69 3.23 -22.05
C PHE A 40 -0.48 3.26 -21.08
N HIS A 41 -0.88 4.45 -20.59
CA HIS A 41 -2.01 4.60 -19.67
C HIS A 41 -3.34 4.19 -20.32
N GLU A 42 -3.55 4.44 -21.59
CA GLU A 42 -4.74 3.92 -22.28
C GLU A 42 -4.73 2.40 -22.42
N ALA A 43 -3.59 1.82 -22.76
CA ALA A 43 -3.45 0.38 -22.98
C ALA A 43 -3.56 -0.45 -21.68
N ILE A 44 -3.24 0.12 -20.51
CA ILE A 44 -3.30 -0.59 -19.23
C ILE A 44 -4.72 -0.64 -18.63
N LYS A 45 -5.64 0.21 -19.07
CA LYS A 45 -7.01 0.31 -18.53
C LYS A 45 -7.78 -1.01 -18.47
N PRO A 46 -7.73 -1.90 -19.47
CA PRO A 46 -8.41 -3.19 -19.38
C PRO A 46 -7.92 -4.04 -18.18
N ALA A 47 -6.64 -4.01 -17.89
CA ALA A 47 -6.07 -4.73 -16.74
C ALA A 47 -6.54 -4.12 -15.41
N ILE A 48 -6.53 -2.79 -15.27
CA ILE A 48 -7.07 -2.09 -14.09
C ILE A 48 -8.56 -2.42 -13.91
N LYS A 49 -9.34 -2.41 -15.03
CA LYS A 49 -10.75 -2.76 -14.98
C LYS A 49 -10.98 -4.17 -14.46
N ALA A 50 -10.22 -5.15 -14.93
CA ALA A 50 -10.35 -6.53 -14.47
C ALA A 50 -10.09 -6.68 -12.97
N VAL A 51 -9.14 -5.91 -12.42
CA VAL A 51 -8.87 -5.89 -10.98
C VAL A 51 -9.99 -5.23 -10.21
N VAL A 52 -10.48 -4.07 -10.66
CA VAL A 52 -11.61 -3.38 -10.01
C VAL A 52 -12.86 -4.25 -10.03
N ASP A 53 -13.14 -4.94 -11.14
CA ASP A 53 -14.26 -5.88 -11.23
C ASP A 53 -14.11 -7.03 -10.21
N ASP A 54 -12.91 -7.60 -10.03
CA ASP A 54 -12.64 -8.64 -9.02
C ASP A 54 -12.89 -8.15 -7.59
N TYR A 55 -12.46 -6.92 -7.27
CA TYR A 55 -12.72 -6.31 -5.97
C TYR A 55 -14.21 -6.04 -5.72
N LEU A 56 -14.91 -5.54 -6.74
CA LEU A 56 -16.36 -5.31 -6.67
C LEU A 56 -17.14 -6.61 -6.48
N GLU A 57 -16.75 -7.68 -7.21
CA GLU A 57 -17.34 -9.02 -7.07
C GLU A 57 -17.10 -9.59 -5.68
N ALA A 58 -15.90 -9.43 -5.12
CA ALA A 58 -15.60 -9.83 -3.75
C ALA A 58 -16.32 -8.98 -2.69
N GLY A 59 -16.74 -7.76 -3.05
CA GLY A 59 -17.43 -6.83 -2.16
C GLY A 59 -16.50 -5.98 -1.30
N VAL A 60 -15.22 -5.81 -1.66
CA VAL A 60 -14.25 -4.98 -0.94
C VAL A 60 -14.74 -3.54 -0.83
N ASP A 61 -14.62 -2.91 0.34
CA ASP A 61 -15.16 -1.57 0.62
C ASP A 61 -14.28 -0.44 0.06
N ILE A 62 -12.97 -0.53 0.21
CA ILE A 62 -11.99 0.44 -0.30
C ILE A 62 -11.03 -0.28 -1.24
N LEU A 63 -11.01 0.14 -2.50
CA LEU A 63 -10.30 -0.52 -3.59
C LEU A 63 -8.89 0.05 -3.81
N SER A 64 -8.17 -0.52 -4.77
CA SER A 64 -6.96 0.04 -5.41
C SER A 64 -7.04 -0.13 -6.94
N ASP A 65 -6.08 0.43 -7.66
CA ASP A 65 -5.90 0.18 -9.09
C ASP A 65 -5.19 -1.17 -9.37
N GLY A 66 -4.86 -1.91 -8.32
CA GLY A 66 -4.11 -3.17 -8.37
C GLY A 66 -2.68 -3.02 -8.83
N GLU A 67 -2.19 -1.78 -8.95
CA GLU A 67 -0.84 -1.44 -9.41
C GLU A 67 -0.48 -2.08 -10.75
N GLN A 68 -1.45 -2.23 -11.65
CA GLN A 68 -1.28 -2.99 -12.89
C GLN A 68 -0.21 -2.39 -13.80
N SER A 69 -0.01 -1.09 -13.78
CA SER A 69 1.04 -0.39 -14.54
C SER A 69 2.45 -0.53 -13.98
N ARG A 70 2.59 -0.98 -12.71
CA ARG A 70 3.87 -0.99 -12.00
C ARG A 70 4.54 -2.36 -12.11
N GLU A 71 5.70 -2.41 -12.72
CA GLU A 71 6.52 -3.63 -12.68
C GLU A 71 7.08 -3.87 -11.27
N ASP A 72 7.65 -2.82 -10.69
CA ASP A 72 8.23 -2.78 -9.36
C ASP A 72 7.85 -1.48 -8.65
N MET A 73 7.73 -1.52 -7.34
CA MET A 73 7.26 -0.38 -6.57
C MET A 73 8.24 0.81 -6.57
N VAL A 74 9.55 0.57 -6.70
CA VAL A 74 10.58 1.62 -6.70
C VAL A 74 10.89 2.08 -8.13
N VAL A 75 11.12 1.13 -9.04
CA VAL A 75 11.49 1.41 -10.43
C VAL A 75 10.42 2.25 -11.13
N TYR A 76 9.15 1.96 -10.91
CA TYR A 76 8.03 2.71 -11.50
C TYR A 76 8.12 4.23 -11.22
N PHE A 77 8.39 4.60 -9.97
CA PHE A 77 8.53 6.01 -9.58
C PHE A 77 9.88 6.58 -10.01
N ALA A 78 10.97 5.83 -9.86
CA ALA A 78 12.30 6.28 -10.26
C ALA A 78 12.40 6.66 -11.74
N GLU A 79 11.72 5.91 -12.63
CA GLU A 79 11.64 6.22 -14.07
C GLU A 79 10.91 7.54 -14.38
N ARG A 80 10.11 8.07 -13.43
CA ARG A 80 9.27 9.26 -13.58
C ARG A 80 9.76 10.46 -12.77
N ILE A 81 10.82 10.28 -11.99
CA ILE A 81 11.47 11.33 -11.20
C ILE A 81 12.77 11.70 -11.88
N LYS A 82 13.00 12.99 -12.18
CA LYS A 82 14.29 13.44 -12.68
C LYS A 82 15.36 13.22 -11.62
N GLY A 83 16.57 12.91 -12.08
CA GLY A 83 17.70 12.64 -11.20
C GLY A 83 18.02 11.16 -11.07
N TYR A 84 17.14 10.28 -11.51
CA TYR A 84 17.40 8.85 -11.59
C TYR A 84 17.91 8.40 -12.96
N ARG A 85 18.68 7.35 -12.96
CA ARG A 85 18.93 6.48 -14.11
C ARG A 85 18.68 5.02 -13.75
N GLU A 86 18.45 4.21 -14.75
CA GLU A 86 18.33 2.76 -14.59
C GLU A 86 19.62 2.18 -14.00
N GLY A 87 19.48 1.22 -13.08
CA GLY A 87 20.59 0.52 -12.46
C GLY A 87 20.62 -0.96 -12.78
N ASP A 88 21.53 -1.68 -12.14
CA ASP A 88 21.72 -3.10 -12.34
C ASP A 88 20.81 -3.94 -11.45
N TRP A 89 20.68 -5.23 -11.80
CA TRP A 89 19.95 -6.21 -11.02
C TRP A 89 20.62 -6.46 -9.68
N VAL A 90 19.87 -6.30 -8.61
CA VAL A 90 20.27 -6.67 -7.26
C VAL A 90 19.27 -7.63 -6.64
N ARG A 91 19.76 -8.50 -5.75
CA ARG A 91 18.91 -9.37 -4.94
C ARG A 91 18.48 -8.64 -3.68
N ILE A 92 17.19 -8.62 -3.36
CA ILE A 92 16.67 -8.01 -2.13
C ILE A 92 16.61 -9.05 -1.01
N PHE A 93 15.86 -10.13 -1.23
CA PHE A 93 15.72 -11.25 -0.31
C PHE A 93 15.29 -12.51 -1.09
N ASP A 94 15.59 -13.68 -0.59
CA ASP A 94 15.34 -14.97 -1.26
C ASP A 94 15.76 -14.96 -2.73
N ASN A 95 14.85 -15.20 -3.64
CA ASN A 95 15.05 -15.16 -5.09
C ASN A 95 14.37 -13.94 -5.74
N VAL A 96 14.18 -12.86 -4.97
CA VAL A 96 13.59 -11.62 -5.46
C VAL A 96 14.70 -10.67 -5.91
N TYR A 97 14.65 -10.32 -7.19
CA TYR A 97 15.57 -9.41 -7.84
C TYR A 97 14.81 -8.21 -8.36
N PHE A 98 15.43 -7.04 -8.32
CA PHE A 98 14.92 -5.84 -8.98
C PHE A 98 16.09 -5.03 -9.56
N ARG A 99 15.79 -4.15 -10.49
CA ARG A 99 16.77 -3.19 -11.00
C ARG A 99 16.88 -2.04 -10.02
N LYS A 100 17.97 -1.99 -9.25
CA LYS A 100 18.17 -0.95 -8.26
C LYS A 100 18.52 0.37 -8.94
N PRO A 101 17.63 1.38 -8.94
CA PRO A 101 17.87 2.64 -9.63
C PRO A 101 19.01 3.42 -8.98
N VAL A 102 19.60 4.35 -9.73
CA VAL A 102 20.75 5.14 -9.30
C VAL A 102 20.41 6.62 -9.36
N ILE A 103 20.56 7.33 -8.26
CA ILE A 103 20.45 8.78 -8.20
C ILE A 103 21.76 9.38 -8.71
N VAL A 104 21.70 10.14 -9.81
CA VAL A 104 22.87 10.71 -10.51
C VAL A 104 22.85 12.23 -10.58
N SER A 105 21.73 12.86 -10.24
CA SER A 105 21.60 14.31 -10.03
C SER A 105 20.54 14.58 -8.98
N ARG A 106 20.37 15.86 -8.57
CA ARG A 106 19.32 16.23 -7.62
C ARG A 106 17.95 15.83 -8.13
N LEU A 107 17.11 15.33 -7.21
CA LEU A 107 15.78 14.81 -7.52
C LEU A 107 14.81 15.97 -7.78
N GLU A 108 14.01 15.85 -8.86
CA GLU A 108 12.98 16.80 -9.21
C GLU A 108 11.70 16.12 -9.65
N TYR A 109 10.57 16.69 -9.28
CA TYR A 109 9.26 16.25 -9.77
C TYR A 109 9.09 16.57 -11.25
N ALA A 110 8.85 15.57 -12.08
CA ALA A 110 8.74 15.75 -13.53
C ALA A 110 7.29 15.89 -14.02
N GLY A 111 6.32 15.65 -13.15
CA GLY A 111 4.89 15.65 -13.45
C GLY A 111 4.18 14.46 -12.79
N PRO A 112 2.84 14.38 -12.95
CA PRO A 112 2.05 13.29 -12.37
C PRO A 112 2.53 11.90 -12.80
N MET A 113 2.58 10.97 -11.85
CA MET A 113 3.13 9.63 -12.06
C MET A 113 2.05 8.54 -12.08
N ALA A 114 1.18 8.51 -11.07
CA ALA A 114 0.20 7.44 -10.88
C ALA A 114 -1.27 7.94 -10.90
N ILE A 115 -1.47 9.23 -11.12
CA ILE A 115 -2.80 9.86 -11.02
C ILE A 115 -3.78 9.36 -12.09
N ASP A 116 -3.32 9.07 -13.32
CA ASP A 116 -4.22 8.68 -14.42
C ASP A 116 -4.80 7.29 -14.20
N ASP A 117 -4.00 6.35 -13.71
CA ASP A 117 -4.45 5.00 -13.35
C ASP A 117 -5.43 5.04 -12.18
N TRP A 118 -5.12 5.82 -11.13
CA TRP A 118 -6.02 6.02 -10.01
C TRP A 118 -7.35 6.66 -10.43
N LYS A 119 -7.34 7.72 -11.27
CA LYS A 119 -8.56 8.35 -11.80
C LYS A 119 -9.42 7.35 -12.56
N TYR A 120 -8.79 6.53 -13.38
CA TYR A 120 -9.53 5.52 -14.12
C TYR A 120 -10.16 4.50 -13.17
N ALA A 121 -9.41 3.94 -12.24
CA ALA A 121 -9.94 3.01 -11.23
C ALA A 121 -11.10 3.64 -10.42
N GLN A 122 -10.94 4.90 -9.97
CA GLN A 122 -11.99 5.63 -9.25
C GLN A 122 -13.24 5.85 -10.11
N SER A 123 -13.08 6.09 -11.41
CA SER A 123 -14.23 6.32 -12.32
C SER A 123 -15.10 5.08 -12.52
N ILE A 124 -14.55 3.88 -12.36
CA ILE A 124 -15.23 2.60 -12.57
C ILE A 124 -15.54 1.85 -11.27
N SER A 125 -15.22 2.42 -10.10
CA SER A 125 -15.35 1.80 -8.77
C SER A 125 -16.79 1.67 -8.24
N GLN A 126 -17.79 2.07 -9.02
CA GLN A 126 -19.20 2.12 -8.59
C GLN A 126 -19.42 2.97 -7.32
N GLY A 127 -18.66 4.05 -7.17
CA GLY A 127 -18.74 4.98 -6.04
C GLY A 127 -17.97 4.55 -4.79
N ARG A 128 -17.31 3.39 -4.79
CA ARG A 128 -16.40 3.00 -3.71
C ARG A 128 -15.14 3.84 -3.76
N PRO A 129 -14.54 4.19 -2.62
CA PRO A 129 -13.25 4.87 -2.62
C PRO A 129 -12.16 3.96 -3.20
N VAL A 130 -11.22 4.57 -3.92
CA VAL A 130 -9.98 3.93 -4.37
C VAL A 130 -8.82 4.60 -3.63
N LYS A 131 -7.97 3.81 -2.97
CA LYS A 131 -6.74 4.31 -2.34
C LYS A 131 -5.76 4.77 -3.42
N ALA A 132 -5.21 5.97 -3.23
CA ALA A 132 -4.02 6.44 -3.95
C ALA A 132 -2.79 5.91 -3.21
N ILE A 133 -1.94 5.15 -3.89
CA ILE A 133 -0.83 4.43 -3.26
C ILE A 133 0.48 4.84 -3.93
N ILE A 134 1.48 5.18 -3.13
CA ILE A 134 2.84 5.44 -3.59
C ILE A 134 3.86 4.71 -2.73
N THR A 135 5.03 4.46 -3.28
CA THR A 135 6.20 4.07 -2.49
C THR A 135 6.72 5.26 -1.73
N GLY A 136 7.00 5.07 -0.45
CA GLY A 136 7.44 6.15 0.43
C GLY A 136 8.88 6.57 0.21
N PRO A 137 9.24 7.79 0.65
CA PRO A 137 10.54 8.39 0.40
C PRO A 137 11.69 7.62 1.03
N TYR A 138 11.48 7.02 2.20
CA TYR A 138 12.50 6.25 2.87
C TYR A 138 12.85 4.99 2.08
N THR A 139 11.84 4.24 1.63
CA THR A 139 12.02 3.04 0.80
C THR A 139 12.61 3.39 -0.57
N MET A 140 12.15 4.48 -1.19
CA MET A 140 12.72 4.95 -2.46
C MET A 140 14.23 5.17 -2.36
N ILE A 141 14.71 5.81 -1.30
CA ILE A 141 16.14 6.06 -1.09
C ILE A 141 16.89 4.80 -0.67
N ASP A 142 16.33 4.02 0.25
CA ASP A 142 16.98 2.79 0.73
C ASP A 142 17.21 1.77 -0.40
N TRP A 143 16.26 1.68 -1.31
CA TRP A 143 16.32 0.77 -2.45
C TRP A 143 16.86 1.45 -3.73
N SER A 144 17.63 2.52 -3.57
CA SER A 144 18.38 3.19 -4.64
C SER A 144 19.88 3.24 -4.30
N PHE A 145 20.73 3.38 -5.32
CA PHE A 145 22.09 3.84 -5.12
C PHE A 145 22.11 5.36 -5.17
N ASP A 146 22.73 6.00 -4.20
CA ASP A 146 22.88 7.45 -4.14
C ASP A 146 24.33 7.85 -4.46
N LEU A 147 24.51 8.64 -5.53
CA LEU A 147 25.80 9.19 -5.94
C LEU A 147 25.84 10.72 -5.77
N VAL A 148 24.84 11.34 -5.14
CA VAL A 148 24.64 12.79 -5.17
C VAL A 148 24.60 13.42 -3.79
N TYR A 149 23.77 12.88 -2.90
CA TYR A 149 23.50 13.54 -1.62
C TYR A 149 24.56 13.21 -0.58
N GLY A 150 25.02 11.97 -0.51
CA GLY A 150 26.01 11.52 0.47
C GLY A 150 25.51 11.51 1.92
N ASP A 151 24.39 12.18 2.21
CA ASP A 151 23.67 12.17 3.47
C ASP A 151 22.29 11.57 3.29
N ARG A 152 21.99 10.52 4.06
CA ARG A 152 20.73 9.77 3.94
C ARG A 152 19.51 10.62 4.31
N ARG A 153 19.62 11.44 5.37
CA ARG A 153 18.54 12.33 5.79
C ARG A 153 18.21 13.33 4.69
N GLU A 154 19.25 14.01 4.12
CA GLU A 154 19.05 14.93 3.01
C GLU A 154 18.33 14.24 1.85
N ALA A 155 18.79 13.06 1.43
CA ALA A 155 18.20 12.33 0.33
C ALA A 155 16.72 11.98 0.57
N VAL A 156 16.38 11.47 1.76
CA VAL A 156 14.99 11.11 2.11
C VAL A 156 14.09 12.34 2.17
N ILE A 157 14.57 13.44 2.71
CA ILE A 157 13.79 14.69 2.80
C ILE A 157 13.56 15.29 1.40
N GLU A 158 14.56 15.29 0.52
CA GLU A 158 14.37 15.75 -0.86
C GLU A 158 13.40 14.85 -1.64
N MET A 159 13.49 13.54 -1.46
CA MET A 159 12.51 12.60 -2.03
C MET A 159 11.09 12.86 -1.48
N ALA A 160 10.94 13.14 -0.19
CA ALA A 160 9.65 13.48 0.40
C ALA A 160 9.04 14.74 -0.25
N LYS A 161 9.85 15.76 -0.52
CA LYS A 161 9.38 16.97 -1.23
C LYS A 161 8.93 16.68 -2.67
N VAL A 162 9.64 15.80 -3.36
CA VAL A 162 9.26 15.36 -4.72
C VAL A 162 7.93 14.59 -4.68
N LEU A 163 7.81 13.58 -3.82
CA LEU A 163 6.61 12.76 -3.70
C LEU A 163 5.41 13.55 -3.15
N ARG A 164 5.64 14.56 -2.33
CA ARG A 164 4.59 15.49 -1.88
C ARG A 164 3.79 16.07 -3.03
N ARG A 165 4.45 16.41 -4.15
CA ARG A 165 3.77 16.97 -5.34
C ARG A 165 2.79 15.96 -5.95
N GLU A 166 3.12 14.67 -5.92
CA GLU A 166 2.21 13.62 -6.36
C GLU A 166 1.00 13.47 -5.43
N LEU A 167 1.21 13.55 -4.11
CA LEU A 167 0.13 13.50 -3.14
C LEU A 167 -0.82 14.72 -3.27
N GLU A 168 -0.28 15.89 -3.57
CA GLU A 168 -1.07 17.10 -3.85
C GLU A 168 -1.95 16.92 -5.10
N GLU A 169 -1.43 16.26 -6.15
CA GLU A 169 -2.24 15.97 -7.34
C GLU A 169 -3.36 14.96 -7.01
N PHE A 170 -3.10 13.91 -6.22
CA PHE A 170 -4.16 13.01 -5.77
C PHE A 170 -5.24 13.73 -4.97
N ALA A 171 -4.86 14.52 -3.97
CA ALA A 171 -5.79 15.28 -3.12
C ALA A 171 -6.62 16.27 -3.95
N LYS A 172 -6.01 17.02 -4.86
CA LYS A 172 -6.66 17.95 -5.79
C LYS A 172 -7.74 17.25 -6.66
N HIS A 173 -7.54 15.99 -6.99
CA HIS A 173 -8.50 15.20 -7.74
C HIS A 173 -9.48 14.39 -6.86
N GLY A 174 -9.49 14.63 -5.55
CA GLY A 174 -10.47 14.08 -4.63
C GLY A 174 -10.13 12.71 -4.03
N ALA A 175 -8.86 12.30 -4.04
CA ALA A 175 -8.43 11.10 -3.33
C ALA A 175 -8.65 11.27 -1.82
N ARG A 176 -9.50 10.42 -1.24
CA ARG A 176 -9.84 10.46 0.19
C ARG A 176 -8.96 9.57 1.06
N TYR A 177 -8.24 8.64 0.46
CA TYR A 177 -7.34 7.68 1.10
C TYR A 177 -6.01 7.70 0.36
N ILE A 178 -4.95 8.10 1.05
CA ILE A 178 -3.59 8.16 0.49
C ILE A 178 -2.70 7.27 1.34
N GLN A 179 -2.14 6.24 0.73
CA GLN A 179 -1.25 5.27 1.35
C GLN A 179 0.18 5.45 0.86
N VAL A 180 1.12 5.40 1.80
CA VAL A 180 2.56 5.44 1.55
C VAL A 180 3.16 4.14 2.06
N ASP A 181 3.82 3.38 1.18
CA ASP A 181 4.40 2.08 1.51
C ASP A 181 5.86 2.22 1.90
N GLU A 182 6.21 1.82 3.13
CA GLU A 182 7.54 1.94 3.71
C GLU A 182 8.12 0.61 4.22
N PRO A 183 8.20 -0.43 3.37
CA PRO A 183 8.71 -1.73 3.79
C PRO A 183 10.18 -1.70 4.24
N ALA A 184 11.02 -0.81 3.69
CA ALA A 184 12.42 -0.73 4.06
C ALA A 184 12.63 -0.33 5.52
N PHE A 185 11.71 0.42 6.11
CA PHE A 185 11.83 0.88 7.50
C PHE A 185 11.84 -0.27 8.51
N SER A 186 11.08 -1.34 8.27
CA SER A 186 11.03 -2.50 9.17
C SER A 186 12.38 -3.18 9.40
N THR A 187 13.34 -2.97 8.50
CA THR A 187 14.67 -3.57 8.55
C THR A 187 15.69 -2.73 9.31
N LYS A 188 15.34 -1.49 9.68
CA LYS A 188 16.24 -0.51 10.31
C LYS A 188 15.63 0.07 11.59
N PRO A 189 15.55 -0.72 12.67
CA PRO A 189 14.89 -0.33 13.92
C PRO A 189 15.79 0.56 14.79
N TYR A 190 16.23 1.71 14.24
CA TYR A 190 17.08 2.66 14.92
C TYR A 190 16.34 4.00 15.10
N PRO A 191 16.52 4.68 16.28
CA PRO A 191 15.84 5.94 16.57
C PRO A 191 16.07 7.02 15.50
N GLU A 192 17.31 7.14 15.00
CA GLU A 192 17.69 8.09 13.98
C GLU A 192 16.98 7.85 12.64
N GLU A 193 16.78 6.58 12.27
CA GLU A 193 16.05 6.23 11.03
C GLU A 193 14.55 6.50 11.19
N ALA A 194 14.01 6.26 12.37
CA ALA A 194 12.61 6.58 12.69
C ALA A 194 12.34 8.09 12.64
N GLU A 195 13.27 8.90 13.14
CA GLU A 195 13.17 10.36 13.09
C GLU A 195 13.20 10.88 11.64
N ILE A 196 14.08 10.32 10.79
CA ILE A 196 14.13 10.64 9.37
C ILE A 196 12.79 10.34 8.70
N LEU A 197 12.23 9.16 8.94
CA LEU A 197 10.94 8.78 8.36
C LEU A 197 9.80 9.65 8.89
N ARG A 198 9.76 9.92 10.19
CA ARG A 198 8.74 10.79 10.80
C ARG A 198 8.73 12.19 10.15
N GLU A 199 9.91 12.82 9.99
CA GLU A 199 10.04 14.11 9.31
C GLU A 199 9.59 14.04 7.85
N ALA A 200 9.97 12.98 7.14
CA ALA A 200 9.55 12.77 5.75
C ALA A 200 8.02 12.62 5.62
N LEU A 201 7.37 11.87 6.54
CA LEU A 201 5.92 11.75 6.58
C LEU A 201 5.22 13.06 6.93
N GLU A 202 5.81 13.88 7.81
CA GLU A 202 5.30 15.25 8.08
C GLU A 202 5.30 16.11 6.81
N ILE A 203 6.38 16.07 6.03
CA ILE A 203 6.46 16.78 4.75
C ILE A 203 5.40 16.26 3.78
N LEU A 204 5.30 14.94 3.65
CA LEU A 204 4.35 14.30 2.73
C LEU A 204 2.91 14.69 3.02
N PHE A 205 2.50 14.65 4.28
CA PHE A 205 1.09 14.70 4.67
C PHE A 205 0.62 16.06 5.19
N LYS A 206 1.52 17.03 5.35
CA LYS A 206 1.18 18.34 5.91
C LYS A 206 0.06 19.05 5.14
N GLY A 207 -1.09 19.25 5.80
CA GLY A 207 -2.23 19.99 5.25
C GLY A 207 -2.99 19.30 4.12
N LEU A 208 -2.75 17.99 3.87
CA LEU A 208 -3.57 17.23 2.92
C LEU A 208 -4.93 16.88 3.55
N ASP A 209 -6.00 17.11 2.79
CA ASP A 209 -7.36 16.72 3.16
C ASP A 209 -7.65 15.30 2.63
N ALA A 210 -7.04 14.31 3.27
CA ALA A 210 -7.22 12.89 2.99
C ALA A 210 -6.86 12.07 4.22
N LYS A 211 -7.37 10.85 4.29
CA LYS A 211 -6.93 9.83 5.27
C LYS A 211 -5.50 9.43 4.92
N LYS A 212 -4.59 9.64 5.84
CA LYS A 212 -3.15 9.40 5.71
C LYS A 212 -2.82 8.02 6.24
N ILE A 213 -2.31 7.16 5.38
CA ILE A 213 -2.04 5.76 5.68
C ILE A 213 -0.56 5.48 5.44
N VAL A 214 0.09 4.78 6.36
CA VAL A 214 1.40 4.16 6.12
C VAL A 214 1.25 2.65 6.20
N HIS A 215 1.76 1.94 5.18
CA HIS A 215 1.86 0.48 5.18
C HIS A 215 3.29 0.06 5.46
N ILE A 216 3.47 -0.81 6.47
CA ILE A 216 4.76 -1.36 6.87
C ILE A 216 4.61 -2.88 6.97
N CYS A 217 5.32 -3.60 6.13
CA CYS A 217 5.34 -5.06 6.11
C CYS A 217 6.78 -5.58 6.15
N PHE A 218 6.91 -6.90 6.28
CA PHE A 218 8.17 -7.62 6.40
C PHE A 218 9.00 -7.26 7.66
N GLY A 219 10.05 -8.02 7.89
CA GLY A 219 11.01 -7.73 8.95
C GLY A 219 10.47 -7.97 10.37
N ARG A 220 11.04 -7.23 11.30
CA ARG A 220 10.72 -7.33 12.72
C ARG A 220 9.98 -6.08 13.18
N ILE A 221 8.70 -6.01 12.80
CA ILE A 221 7.84 -4.84 13.05
C ILE A 221 7.75 -4.52 14.55
N GLU A 222 7.82 -5.54 15.42
CA GLU A 222 7.86 -5.34 16.87
C GLU A 222 8.99 -4.41 17.34
N LYS A 223 10.09 -4.32 16.61
CA LYS A 223 11.21 -3.44 16.93
C LYS A 223 11.02 -1.99 16.51
N VAL A 224 10.22 -1.76 15.46
CA VAL A 224 9.92 -0.41 14.94
C VAL A 224 8.60 0.12 15.49
N LEU A 225 7.78 -0.73 16.10
CA LEU A 225 6.46 -0.37 16.60
C LEU A 225 6.47 0.85 17.56
N PRO A 226 7.39 0.98 18.54
CA PRO A 226 7.40 2.17 19.39
C PRO A 226 7.54 3.50 18.63
N TYR A 227 8.26 3.49 17.49
CA TYR A 227 8.43 4.69 16.67
C TYR A 227 7.23 4.99 15.80
N ILE A 228 6.50 3.97 15.35
CA ILE A 228 5.31 4.10 14.49
C ILE A 228 4.19 4.88 15.20
N LEU A 229 4.12 4.81 16.52
CA LEU A 229 3.13 5.53 17.32
C LEU A 229 3.19 7.05 17.09
N ASP A 230 4.40 7.59 16.89
CA ASP A 230 4.64 9.02 16.71
C ASP A 230 4.52 9.49 15.24
N PHE A 231 4.22 8.59 14.30
CA PHE A 231 4.08 8.96 12.90
C PHE A 231 2.84 9.83 12.68
N PRO A 232 2.94 10.89 11.86
CA PRO A 232 1.86 11.84 11.61
C PRO A 232 0.84 11.28 10.59
N VAL A 233 0.28 10.10 10.90
CA VAL A 233 -0.68 9.39 10.06
C VAL A 233 -1.95 9.05 10.84
N ASP A 234 -3.06 8.88 10.12
CA ASP A 234 -4.35 8.50 10.71
C ASP A 234 -4.44 6.97 10.89
N GLN A 235 -3.82 6.21 9.96
CA GLN A 235 -3.87 4.75 9.94
C GLN A 235 -2.47 4.16 9.75
N VAL A 236 -2.21 3.06 10.44
CA VAL A 236 -1.05 2.19 10.20
C VAL A 236 -1.55 0.83 9.76
N ASP A 237 -1.11 0.38 8.61
CA ASP A 237 -1.44 -0.90 8.01
C ASP A 237 -0.28 -1.87 8.21
N LEU A 238 -0.53 -3.01 8.87
CA LEU A 238 0.48 -3.94 9.36
C LEU A 238 0.20 -5.39 8.95
N GLU A 239 1.26 -6.07 8.56
CA GLU A 239 1.26 -7.53 8.39
C GLU A 239 1.04 -8.24 9.73
N MET A 240 -0.01 -9.07 9.84
CA MET A 240 -0.39 -9.76 11.08
C MET A 240 -0.47 -11.27 10.93
N LYS A 241 -1.19 -11.77 9.91
CA LYS A 241 -1.47 -13.20 9.73
C LYS A 241 -0.20 -14.02 9.56
N ASN A 242 0.71 -13.61 8.70
CA ASN A 242 1.98 -14.29 8.45
C ASN A 242 2.86 -14.38 9.71
N SER A 243 2.76 -13.39 10.60
CA SER A 243 3.46 -13.37 11.88
C SER A 243 2.70 -14.10 13.01
N ASN A 244 1.59 -14.77 12.68
CA ASN A 244 0.68 -15.38 13.65
C ASN A 244 0.23 -14.39 14.74
N PHE A 245 -0.05 -13.15 14.34
CA PHE A 245 -0.59 -12.07 15.21
C PHE A 245 0.30 -11.71 16.40
N ARG A 246 1.59 -12.00 16.34
CA ARG A 246 2.53 -11.74 17.47
C ARG A 246 2.66 -10.26 17.83
N LEU A 247 2.24 -9.34 16.93
CA LEU A 247 2.29 -7.90 17.19
C LEU A 247 1.15 -7.42 18.12
N LEU A 248 0.03 -8.12 18.18
CA LEU A 248 -1.15 -7.67 18.93
C LEU A 248 -0.89 -7.34 20.40
N PRO A 249 -0.17 -8.17 21.17
CA PRO A 249 0.15 -7.82 22.55
C PRO A 249 0.94 -6.51 22.68
N TYR A 250 1.88 -6.27 21.77
CA TYR A 250 2.70 -5.05 21.76
C TYR A 250 1.90 -3.81 21.39
N LEU A 251 0.95 -3.90 20.45
CA LEU A 251 0.05 -2.79 20.12
C LEU A 251 -0.71 -2.33 21.37
N LYS A 252 -1.25 -3.27 22.13
CA LYS A 252 -1.95 -2.99 23.39
C LYS A 252 -0.98 -2.41 24.44
N GLU A 253 0.16 -3.03 24.63
CA GLU A 253 1.17 -2.63 25.64
C GLU A 253 1.66 -1.20 25.41
N TYR A 254 1.93 -0.83 24.15
CA TYR A 254 2.42 0.50 23.80
C TYR A 254 1.30 1.54 23.64
N GLY A 255 0.03 1.17 23.83
CA GLY A 255 -1.10 2.11 23.76
C GLY A 255 -1.37 2.61 22.36
N PHE A 256 -1.31 1.73 21.35
CA PHE A 256 -1.62 2.09 19.98
C PHE A 256 -3.06 2.62 19.87
N ASP A 257 -3.23 3.83 19.34
CA ASP A 257 -4.50 4.57 19.30
C ASP A 257 -4.93 5.02 17.91
N LYS A 258 -4.10 4.78 16.88
CA LYS A 258 -4.42 5.07 15.48
C LYS A 258 -5.39 4.05 14.90
N GLU A 259 -5.90 4.30 13.70
CA GLU A 259 -6.59 3.25 12.95
C GLU A 259 -5.61 2.15 12.54
N LEU A 260 -6.06 0.91 12.60
CA LEU A 260 -5.26 -0.27 12.31
C LEU A 260 -5.74 -0.94 11.02
N GLY A 261 -4.89 -1.00 10.00
CA GLY A 261 -5.00 -1.99 8.92
C GLY A 261 -4.52 -3.33 9.49
N TYR A 262 -5.44 -4.27 9.56
CA TYR A 262 -5.27 -5.54 10.26
C TYR A 262 -5.24 -6.69 9.26
N GLY A 263 -4.03 -7.14 8.90
CA GLY A 263 -3.81 -8.23 7.97
C GLY A 263 -4.36 -9.56 8.48
N VAL A 264 -5.34 -10.13 7.78
CA VAL A 264 -5.97 -11.42 8.12
C VAL A 264 -5.81 -12.48 7.03
N ILE A 265 -5.14 -12.13 5.93
CA ILE A 265 -4.88 -13.00 4.78
C ILE A 265 -3.38 -13.16 4.60
N ASP A 266 -2.88 -14.40 4.69
CA ASP A 266 -1.50 -14.73 4.36
C ASP A 266 -1.30 -14.70 2.83
N VAL A 267 -0.52 -13.74 2.35
CA VAL A 267 -0.22 -13.55 0.92
C VAL A 267 0.94 -14.42 0.41
N HIS A 268 1.60 -15.16 1.31
CA HIS A 268 2.69 -16.08 0.98
C HIS A 268 2.21 -17.53 0.79
N SER A 269 0.95 -17.82 1.15
CA SER A 269 0.34 -19.14 1.06
C SER A 269 -0.71 -19.21 -0.05
N LEU A 270 -0.68 -20.28 -0.83
CA LEU A 270 -1.74 -20.58 -1.81
C LEU A 270 -3.01 -21.12 -1.16
N ARG A 271 -2.96 -21.51 0.12
CA ARG A 271 -4.14 -21.96 0.88
C ARG A 271 -5.09 -20.78 1.06
N VAL A 272 -6.35 -20.98 0.74
CA VAL A 272 -7.41 -20.03 0.98
C VAL A 272 -7.92 -20.22 2.41
N GLU A 273 -7.87 -19.19 3.24
CA GLU A 273 -8.42 -19.17 4.58
C GLU A 273 -9.93 -19.33 4.54
N THR A 274 -10.49 -20.13 5.45
CA THR A 274 -11.94 -20.26 5.59
C THR A 274 -12.54 -19.01 6.25
N ILE A 275 -13.82 -18.77 6.03
CA ILE A 275 -14.55 -17.66 6.65
C ILE A 275 -14.42 -17.73 8.18
N GLU A 276 -14.59 -18.91 8.78
CA GLU A 276 -14.51 -19.08 10.24
C GLU A 276 -13.10 -18.79 10.79
N GLU A 277 -12.02 -19.21 10.11
CA GLU A 277 -10.65 -18.87 10.50
C GLU A 277 -10.45 -17.35 10.51
N ILE A 278 -10.94 -16.64 9.50
CA ILE A 278 -10.80 -15.19 9.42
C ILE A 278 -11.66 -14.51 10.51
N LYS A 279 -12.86 -15.00 10.78
CA LYS A 279 -13.70 -14.49 11.88
C LYS A 279 -12.99 -14.64 13.24
N GLU A 280 -12.36 -15.79 13.48
CA GLU A 280 -11.57 -16.00 14.68
C GLU A 280 -10.41 -15.01 14.80
N ASP A 281 -9.71 -14.75 13.70
CA ASP A 281 -8.62 -13.77 13.66
C ASP A 281 -9.13 -12.34 13.92
N ILE A 282 -10.29 -11.95 13.36
CA ILE A 282 -10.92 -10.66 13.67
C ILE A 282 -11.32 -10.57 15.15
N ARG A 283 -11.96 -11.62 15.69
CA ARG A 283 -12.32 -11.66 17.11
C ARG A 283 -11.11 -11.56 18.04
N ARG A 284 -9.94 -12.02 17.59
CA ARG A 284 -8.68 -11.96 18.35
C ARG A 284 -8.25 -10.53 18.66
N VAL A 285 -8.31 -9.62 17.68
CA VAL A 285 -8.00 -8.20 17.90
C VAL A 285 -9.08 -7.52 18.74
N LEU A 286 -10.34 -7.83 18.51
CA LEU A 286 -11.47 -7.29 19.27
C LEU A 286 -11.43 -7.69 20.77
N ALA A 287 -11.03 -8.92 21.05
CA ALA A 287 -10.93 -9.42 22.44
C ALA A 287 -9.86 -8.72 23.27
N LEU A 288 -8.91 -8.03 22.63
CA LEU A 288 -7.90 -7.26 23.36
C LEU A 288 -8.41 -5.92 23.88
N ASP A 289 -9.52 -5.41 23.33
CA ASP A 289 -10.25 -4.21 23.78
C ASP A 289 -9.35 -2.95 23.92
N PHE A 290 -8.43 -2.76 22.97
CA PHE A 290 -7.57 -1.57 22.94
C PHE A 290 -7.94 -0.59 21.82
N LEU A 291 -8.68 -1.05 20.80
CA LEU A 291 -9.25 -0.23 19.75
C LEU A 291 -10.73 -0.55 19.55
N PRO A 292 -11.58 0.47 19.31
CA PRO A 292 -12.95 0.23 18.93
C PRO A 292 -13.04 -0.35 17.50
N PRO A 293 -14.07 -1.15 17.19
CA PRO A 293 -14.23 -1.79 15.88
C PRO A 293 -14.20 -0.81 14.68
N GLU A 294 -14.60 0.44 14.90
CA GLU A 294 -14.59 1.52 13.89
C GLU A 294 -13.19 1.94 13.46
N LYS A 295 -12.17 1.66 14.27
CA LYS A 295 -10.76 1.94 13.98
C LYS A 295 -10.00 0.74 13.40
N ILE A 296 -10.66 -0.39 13.19
CA ILE A 296 -10.04 -1.60 12.65
C ILE A 296 -10.49 -1.79 11.20
N TYR A 297 -9.54 -1.83 10.29
CA TYR A 297 -9.72 -2.14 8.88
C TYR A 297 -9.22 -3.54 8.61
N ILE A 298 -9.94 -4.30 7.79
CA ILE A 298 -9.65 -5.70 7.50
C ILE A 298 -9.06 -5.80 6.11
N ASP A 299 -7.86 -6.30 6.01
CA ASP A 299 -7.10 -6.40 4.77
C ASP A 299 -6.20 -7.64 4.69
N PRO A 300 -5.56 -7.89 3.54
CA PRO A 300 -4.46 -8.84 3.43
C PRO A 300 -3.19 -8.30 4.09
N ASP A 301 -2.30 -9.20 4.51
CA ASP A 301 -1.00 -8.85 5.11
C ASP A 301 -0.13 -7.93 4.24
N CYS A 302 -0.26 -8.04 2.93
CA CYS A 302 0.50 -7.27 1.96
C CYS A 302 -0.21 -7.32 0.59
N GLY A 303 0.43 -6.81 -0.46
CA GLY A 303 -0.07 -6.91 -1.83
C GLY A 303 -0.21 -8.37 -2.30
N LEU A 304 -1.23 -8.64 -3.10
CA LEU A 304 -1.62 -9.98 -3.57
C LEU A 304 -0.87 -10.42 -4.84
N LYS A 305 0.02 -9.61 -5.38
CA LYS A 305 0.62 -9.79 -6.73
C LYS A 305 1.32 -11.13 -6.97
N ARG A 306 1.71 -11.84 -5.93
CA ARG A 306 2.41 -13.14 -6.01
C ARG A 306 1.48 -14.34 -6.06
N LEU A 307 0.18 -14.13 -5.80
CA LEU A 307 -0.81 -15.18 -5.83
C LEU A 307 -1.36 -15.39 -7.26
N PRO A 308 -1.81 -16.60 -7.60
CA PRO A 308 -2.69 -16.79 -8.75
C PRO A 308 -3.98 -15.98 -8.55
N ARG A 309 -4.53 -15.39 -9.65
CA ARG A 309 -5.72 -14.55 -9.60
C ARG A 309 -6.90 -15.21 -8.89
N GLU A 310 -7.18 -16.49 -9.19
CA GLU A 310 -8.31 -17.21 -8.59
C GLU A 310 -8.13 -17.42 -7.08
N VAL A 311 -6.90 -17.61 -6.61
CA VAL A 311 -6.60 -17.69 -5.19
C VAL A 311 -6.81 -16.34 -4.52
N ALA A 312 -6.32 -15.25 -5.12
CA ALA A 312 -6.52 -13.90 -4.62
C ALA A 312 -8.02 -13.55 -4.51
N LYS A 313 -8.82 -13.85 -5.55
CA LYS A 313 -10.28 -13.66 -5.53
C LYS A 313 -10.95 -14.44 -4.40
N ALA A 314 -10.61 -15.71 -4.25
CA ALA A 314 -11.20 -16.55 -3.23
C ALA A 314 -10.88 -16.05 -1.81
N LYS A 315 -9.62 -15.65 -1.56
CA LYS A 315 -9.18 -15.07 -0.29
C LYS A 315 -9.94 -13.79 0.03
N LEU A 316 -10.04 -12.86 -0.91
CA LEU A 316 -10.76 -11.59 -0.72
C LEU A 316 -12.25 -11.81 -0.47
N ARG A 317 -12.88 -12.74 -1.18
CA ARG A 317 -14.31 -13.08 -0.97
C ARG A 317 -14.55 -13.59 0.46
N ASN A 318 -13.70 -14.51 0.93
CA ASN A 318 -13.81 -15.04 2.29
C ASN A 318 -13.53 -13.96 3.35
N MET A 319 -12.56 -13.09 3.11
CA MET A 319 -12.23 -11.96 3.98
C MET A 319 -13.43 -11.00 4.14
N VAL A 320 -14.00 -10.58 3.03
CA VAL A 320 -15.17 -9.67 3.04
C VAL A 320 -16.35 -10.32 3.73
N GLN A 321 -16.64 -11.60 3.46
CA GLN A 321 -17.72 -12.31 4.08
C GLN A 321 -17.52 -12.42 5.60
N ALA A 322 -16.33 -12.78 6.04
CA ALA A 322 -15.99 -12.86 7.46
C ALA A 322 -16.16 -11.51 8.18
N ALA A 323 -15.67 -10.42 7.58
CA ALA A 323 -15.85 -9.08 8.14
C ALA A 323 -17.33 -8.69 8.26
N LYS A 324 -18.15 -8.99 7.25
CA LYS A 324 -19.60 -8.74 7.29
C LYS A 324 -20.29 -9.51 8.41
N GLU A 325 -19.96 -10.78 8.58
CA GLU A 325 -20.56 -11.62 9.64
C GLU A 325 -20.18 -11.11 11.03
N VAL A 326 -18.90 -10.76 11.26
CA VAL A 326 -18.47 -10.22 12.55
C VAL A 326 -19.11 -8.84 12.81
N ARG A 327 -19.23 -7.96 11.81
CA ARG A 327 -19.98 -6.70 11.95
C ARG A 327 -21.40 -6.94 12.45
N LYS A 328 -22.09 -7.90 11.84
CA LYS A 328 -23.45 -8.24 12.25
C LYS A 328 -23.51 -8.80 13.68
N GLU A 329 -22.56 -9.62 14.08
CA GLU A 329 -22.42 -10.12 15.46
C GLU A 329 -22.27 -8.98 16.47
N LEU A 330 -21.57 -7.91 16.10
CA LEU A 330 -21.35 -6.70 16.92
C LEU A 330 -22.54 -5.71 16.87
N GLY A 331 -23.58 -5.98 16.08
CA GLY A 331 -24.75 -5.11 15.97
C GLY A 331 -24.59 -3.93 15.01
N TYR A 332 -23.55 -3.93 14.16
CA TYR A 332 -23.45 -2.96 13.07
C TYR A 332 -24.29 -3.44 11.87
N GLU A 333 -25.17 -2.56 11.40
CA GLU A 333 -25.89 -2.76 10.14
C GLU A 333 -25.04 -2.24 8.97
N ASP A 334 -25.05 -2.97 7.84
CA ASP A 334 -24.37 -2.58 6.58
C ASP A 334 -25.08 -1.42 5.87
#